data_860ca0db2ffaa32b72c5c8bbcf13df4c
#
_entry.id   860ca0db2ffaa32b72c5c8bbcf13df4c
#
_cell.length_a   1.000
_cell.length_b   1.000
_cell.length_c   1.000
_cell.angle_alpha   90.00
_cell.angle_beta   90.00
_cell.angle_gamma   90.00
#
_symmetry.space_group_name_H-M   'P 1'
#
loop_
_entity.id
_entity.type
_entity.pdbx_description
1 polymer ?
#
loop_
_entity_poly.entity_id
_entity_poly.type
_entity_poly.pdbx_seq_one_letter_code
_entity_poly.pdbx_strand_id
1 'polypeptide(L)'
;MTDFAKDLLVWFQKHGRKNLPWQSSPPDIYHVWLSEIMLQQTQVVTVVDYFNKFILNFPTIADLANADEEEVLTSWAGLGYYSRARNLHKSAKIILLEYQGVFPSSYSELIALPGIGESTAGAILSLAYNQPRPILDGNVKRVLSRYHRVVGHYSNSKTLKELWRLAKHHTPSTQNAEYAQAIMDLGATICVPRKPLCSRCPVSRNCKAGLCNEQAHFPQKKARKIRPEKSLAFLIYRNFKGHVYLATVSYTHLRAHETRHDLVC
;
A
#
# COMPACT_ATOMS: atom_id res chain seq x y z
N MET A 1 26.97 0.30 -1.34
CA MET A 1 25.86 1.16 -0.91
C MET A 1 25.99 2.50 -1.61
N THR A 2 24.92 3.01 -2.24
CA THR A 2 24.91 4.33 -2.90
C THR A 2 24.92 5.47 -1.88
N ASP A 3 25.38 6.69 -2.27
CA ASP A 3 25.31 7.87 -1.40
C ASP A 3 23.86 8.20 -1.01
N PHE A 4 22.91 7.98 -1.94
CA PHE A 4 21.49 8.11 -1.64
C PHE A 4 21.07 7.25 -0.45
N ALA A 5 21.43 5.97 -0.43
CA ALA A 5 21.07 5.06 0.66
C ALA A 5 21.79 5.44 1.96
N LYS A 6 23.05 5.87 1.90
CA LYS A 6 23.81 6.35 3.06
C LYS A 6 23.17 7.56 3.72
N ASP A 7 22.91 8.60 2.95
CA ASP A 7 22.34 9.85 3.46
C ASP A 7 20.95 9.62 4.04
N LEU A 8 20.17 8.72 3.40
CA LEU A 8 18.84 8.35 3.84
C LEU A 8 18.86 7.59 5.17
N LEU A 9 19.77 6.63 5.34
CA LEU A 9 19.91 5.86 6.58
C LEU A 9 20.36 6.74 7.75
N VAL A 10 21.33 7.65 7.52
CA VAL A 10 21.77 8.62 8.55
C VAL A 10 20.61 9.50 8.99
N TRP A 11 19.80 9.98 8.04
CA TRP A 11 18.60 10.77 8.36
C TRP A 11 17.57 9.94 9.14
N PHE A 12 17.33 8.70 8.73
CA PHE A 12 16.35 7.82 9.37
C PHE A 12 16.67 7.53 10.84
N GLN A 13 17.95 7.38 11.18
CA GLN A 13 18.36 7.18 12.57
C GLN A 13 17.85 8.28 13.50
N LYS A 14 17.82 9.54 13.00
CA LYS A 14 17.44 10.74 13.80
C LYS A 14 15.96 11.12 13.64
N HIS A 15 15.37 10.88 12.48
CA HIS A 15 14.07 11.44 12.09
C HIS A 15 13.05 10.40 11.62
N GLY A 16 13.43 9.14 11.52
CA GLY A 16 12.54 8.07 11.09
C GLY A 16 11.46 7.76 12.12
N ARG A 17 10.31 7.30 11.63
CA ARG A 17 9.21 6.83 12.49
C ARG A 17 9.55 5.43 13.01
N LYS A 18 9.70 5.30 14.33
CA LYS A 18 10.11 4.06 14.99
C LYS A 18 9.08 3.52 15.99
N ASN A 19 7.97 4.24 16.16
CA ASN A 19 6.96 3.94 17.18
C ASN A 19 5.58 3.69 16.55
N LEU A 20 5.55 3.06 15.35
CA LEU A 20 4.29 2.65 14.76
C LEU A 20 3.84 1.32 15.39
N PRO A 21 2.52 1.09 15.58
CA PRO A 21 2.02 -0.08 16.32
C PRO A 21 2.48 -1.44 15.78
N TRP A 22 2.79 -1.50 14.49
CA TRP A 22 3.28 -2.71 13.80
C TRP A 22 4.79 -2.88 13.82
N GLN A 23 5.51 -1.93 14.43
CA GLN A 23 6.97 -2.00 14.57
C GLN A 23 7.33 -2.61 15.93
N SER A 24 7.85 -3.82 15.91
CA SER A 24 8.33 -4.55 17.08
C SER A 24 9.79 -4.96 16.89
N SER A 25 10.46 -5.32 17.98
CA SER A 25 11.81 -5.89 17.95
C SER A 25 11.84 -7.17 18.81
N PRO A 26 11.98 -8.36 18.22
CA PRO A 26 12.09 -8.63 16.77
C PRO A 26 10.80 -8.26 16.01
N PRO A 27 10.88 -8.07 14.69
CA PRO A 27 9.69 -7.78 13.88
C PRO A 27 8.71 -8.96 13.88
N ASP A 28 7.43 -8.66 14.09
CA ASP A 28 6.35 -9.62 13.88
C ASP A 28 5.89 -9.57 12.42
N ILE A 29 6.03 -10.68 11.71
CA ILE A 29 5.71 -10.78 10.28
C ILE A 29 4.22 -10.59 10.01
N TYR A 30 3.33 -11.06 10.90
CA TYR A 30 1.89 -10.88 10.76
C TYR A 30 1.52 -9.40 10.87
N HIS A 31 2.11 -8.69 11.84
CA HIS A 31 1.92 -7.25 12.01
C HIS A 31 2.47 -6.45 10.81
N VAL A 32 3.65 -6.80 10.31
CA VAL A 32 4.25 -6.17 9.14
C VAL A 32 3.34 -6.37 7.91
N TRP A 33 2.93 -7.60 7.62
CA TRP A 33 2.06 -7.90 6.49
C TRP A 33 0.71 -7.17 6.58
N LEU A 34 0.03 -7.25 7.73
CA LEU A 34 -1.26 -6.60 7.96
C LEU A 34 -1.15 -5.08 7.71
N SER A 35 -0.12 -4.45 8.29
CA SER A 35 0.10 -3.01 8.11
C SER A 35 0.36 -2.63 6.66
N GLU A 36 1.18 -3.41 5.94
CA GLU A 36 1.46 -3.16 4.52
C GLU A 36 0.20 -3.26 3.64
N ILE A 37 -0.71 -4.19 3.95
CA ILE A 37 -2.00 -4.26 3.25
C ILE A 37 -2.92 -3.09 3.64
N MET A 38 -2.99 -2.72 4.93
CA MET A 38 -3.81 -1.60 5.38
C MET A 38 -3.32 -0.25 4.83
N LEU A 39 -2.01 -0.08 4.68
CA LEU A 39 -1.38 1.14 4.16
C LEU A 39 -1.51 1.31 2.64
N GLN A 40 -1.96 0.29 1.90
CA GLN A 40 -2.23 0.45 0.47
C GLN A 40 -3.30 1.54 0.25
N GLN A 41 -2.89 2.69 -0.30
CA GLN A 41 -3.74 3.85 -0.57
C GLN A 41 -4.45 4.47 0.66
N THR A 42 -3.97 4.19 1.86
CA THR A 42 -4.50 4.75 3.12
C THR A 42 -3.37 5.42 3.91
N GLN A 43 -3.68 6.51 4.59
CA GLN A 43 -2.70 7.25 5.38
C GLN A 43 -2.42 6.56 6.71
N VAL A 44 -1.17 6.66 7.20
CA VAL A 44 -0.73 6.05 8.46
C VAL A 44 -1.62 6.46 9.64
N VAL A 45 -1.96 7.74 9.75
CA VAL A 45 -2.79 8.25 10.85
C VAL A 45 -4.14 7.55 10.94
N THR A 46 -4.73 7.18 9.80
CA THR A 46 -5.97 6.41 9.75
C THR A 46 -5.72 4.94 10.10
N VAL A 47 -4.64 4.36 9.60
CA VAL A 47 -4.35 2.93 9.78
C VAL A 47 -4.06 2.56 11.23
N VAL A 48 -3.44 3.44 12.03
CA VAL A 48 -3.09 3.16 13.43
C VAL A 48 -4.25 2.62 14.25
N ASP A 49 -5.40 3.32 14.22
CA ASP A 49 -6.57 2.91 15.00
C ASP A 49 -7.20 1.61 14.48
N TYR A 50 -7.24 1.44 13.15
CA TYR A 50 -7.75 0.22 12.53
C TYR A 50 -6.86 -0.98 12.82
N PHE A 51 -5.55 -0.80 12.73
CA PHE A 51 -4.58 -1.84 13.03
C PHE A 51 -4.74 -2.36 14.48
N ASN A 52 -4.78 -1.44 15.44
CA ASN A 52 -4.92 -1.80 16.85
C ASN A 52 -6.21 -2.58 17.11
N LYS A 53 -7.34 -2.13 16.56
CA LYS A 53 -8.63 -2.84 16.68
C LYS A 53 -8.61 -4.20 16.00
N PHE A 54 -7.98 -4.29 14.82
CA PHE A 54 -7.93 -5.52 14.05
C PHE A 54 -7.10 -6.60 14.74
N ILE A 55 -5.96 -6.23 15.34
CA ILE A 55 -5.11 -7.15 16.12
C ILE A 55 -5.80 -7.62 17.41
N LEU A 56 -6.65 -6.79 18.02
CA LEU A 56 -7.46 -7.24 19.17
C LEU A 56 -8.47 -8.30 18.79
N ASN A 57 -9.08 -8.20 17.60
CA ASN A 57 -10.06 -9.16 17.11
C ASN A 57 -9.41 -10.43 16.52
N PHE A 58 -8.26 -10.25 15.85
CA PHE A 58 -7.52 -11.33 15.17
C PHE A 58 -6.04 -11.26 15.54
N PRO A 59 -5.68 -11.70 16.76
CA PRO A 59 -4.30 -11.55 17.27
C PRO A 59 -3.28 -12.42 16.52
N THR A 60 -3.73 -13.51 15.88
CA THR A 60 -2.84 -14.38 15.09
C THR A 60 -3.37 -14.61 13.68
N ILE A 61 -2.50 -15.12 12.80
CA ILE A 61 -2.87 -15.52 11.44
C ILE A 61 -3.95 -16.61 11.45
N ALA A 62 -3.93 -17.50 12.46
CA ALA A 62 -4.90 -18.56 12.63
C ALA A 62 -6.29 -18.01 13.01
N ASP A 63 -6.33 -17.03 13.91
CA ASP A 63 -7.59 -16.36 14.26
C ASP A 63 -8.21 -15.67 13.04
N LEU A 64 -7.38 -14.95 12.27
CA LEU A 64 -7.84 -14.30 11.03
C LEU A 64 -8.30 -15.33 9.98
N ALA A 65 -7.59 -16.44 9.81
CA ALA A 65 -7.91 -17.46 8.81
C ALA A 65 -9.22 -18.22 9.14
N ASN A 66 -9.48 -18.45 10.42
CA ASN A 66 -10.67 -19.18 10.91
C ASN A 66 -11.90 -18.29 11.10
N ALA A 67 -11.76 -16.97 11.04
CA ALA A 67 -12.86 -16.03 11.14
C ALA A 67 -13.81 -16.13 9.93
N ASP A 68 -15.06 -15.71 10.12
CA ASP A 68 -15.97 -15.51 9.01
C ASP A 68 -15.62 -14.26 8.20
N GLU A 69 -15.86 -14.30 6.88
CA GLU A 69 -15.56 -13.16 6.00
C GLU A 69 -16.30 -11.89 6.46
N GLU A 70 -17.52 -12.03 6.98
CA GLU A 70 -18.34 -10.93 7.46
C GLU A 70 -17.72 -10.26 8.70
N GLU A 71 -17.15 -11.04 9.62
CA GLU A 71 -16.42 -10.51 10.79
C GLU A 71 -15.20 -9.71 10.38
N VAL A 72 -14.42 -10.23 9.41
CA VAL A 72 -13.25 -9.55 8.86
C VAL A 72 -13.65 -8.24 8.15
N LEU A 73 -14.73 -8.26 7.36
CA LEU A 73 -15.22 -7.07 6.68
C LEU A 73 -15.80 -6.03 7.65
N THR A 74 -16.45 -6.48 8.72
CA THR A 74 -16.94 -5.60 9.80
C THR A 74 -15.78 -4.90 10.51
N SER A 75 -14.72 -5.63 10.85
CA SER A 75 -13.51 -5.06 11.46
C SER A 75 -12.74 -4.11 10.52
N TRP A 76 -12.97 -4.24 9.21
CA TRP A 76 -12.38 -3.36 8.17
C TRP A 76 -13.27 -2.17 7.79
N ALA A 77 -14.52 -2.13 8.28
CA ALA A 77 -15.52 -1.15 7.86
C ALA A 77 -15.04 0.29 8.09
N GLY A 78 -15.13 1.13 7.05
CA GLY A 78 -14.65 2.51 7.06
C GLY A 78 -13.24 2.72 6.52
N LEU A 79 -12.37 1.69 6.46
CA LEU A 79 -11.03 1.82 5.89
C LEU A 79 -11.05 1.90 4.35
N GLY A 80 -12.14 1.42 3.72
CA GLY A 80 -12.33 1.41 2.28
C GLY A 80 -11.54 0.32 1.54
N TYR A 81 -11.75 0.23 0.22
CA TYR A 81 -11.08 -0.76 -0.62
C TYR A 81 -11.20 -2.19 -0.08
N TYR A 82 -12.41 -2.66 0.13
CA TYR A 82 -12.75 -3.94 0.77
C TYR A 82 -12.14 -5.18 0.09
N SER A 83 -11.75 -5.06 -1.18
CA SER A 83 -10.99 -6.12 -1.86
C SER A 83 -9.66 -6.44 -1.15
N ARG A 84 -9.07 -5.47 -0.43
CA ARG A 84 -7.88 -5.72 0.38
C ARG A 84 -8.19 -6.66 1.55
N ALA A 85 -9.28 -6.41 2.28
CA ALA A 85 -9.72 -7.26 3.39
C ALA A 85 -10.02 -8.68 2.92
N ARG A 86 -10.74 -8.82 1.79
CA ARG A 86 -11.01 -10.14 1.21
C ARG A 86 -9.74 -10.88 0.79
N ASN A 87 -8.80 -10.18 0.16
CA ASN A 87 -7.53 -10.77 -0.22
C ASN A 87 -6.67 -11.11 1.00
N LEU A 88 -6.66 -10.24 2.03
CA LEU A 88 -6.00 -10.49 3.31
C LEU A 88 -6.53 -11.80 3.93
N HIS A 89 -7.84 -11.95 4.04
CA HIS A 89 -8.49 -13.14 4.59
C HIS A 89 -8.19 -14.41 3.76
N LYS A 90 -8.27 -14.33 2.43
CA LYS A 90 -7.89 -15.42 1.54
C LYS A 90 -6.43 -15.83 1.73
N SER A 91 -5.53 -14.86 1.83
CA SER A 91 -4.11 -15.13 2.06
C SER A 91 -3.86 -15.74 3.44
N ALA A 92 -4.59 -15.31 4.48
CA ALA A 92 -4.51 -15.93 5.80
C ALA A 92 -4.90 -17.43 5.74
N LYS A 93 -5.98 -17.79 5.04
CA LYS A 93 -6.40 -19.17 4.83
C LYS A 93 -5.35 -20.00 4.09
N ILE A 94 -4.76 -19.46 3.03
CA ILE A 94 -3.67 -20.11 2.29
C ILE A 94 -2.47 -20.35 3.21
N ILE A 95 -2.06 -19.32 3.98
CA ILE A 95 -0.92 -19.44 4.90
C ILE A 95 -1.19 -20.49 5.97
N LEU A 96 -2.40 -20.54 6.52
CA LEU A 96 -2.76 -21.55 7.52
C LEU A 96 -2.75 -22.97 6.93
N LEU A 97 -3.35 -23.16 5.75
CA LEU A 97 -3.58 -24.49 5.17
C LEU A 97 -2.35 -25.03 4.44
N GLU A 98 -1.66 -24.21 3.64
CA GLU A 98 -0.56 -24.66 2.77
C GLU A 98 0.80 -24.48 3.43
N TYR A 99 0.93 -23.51 4.33
CA TYR A 99 2.19 -23.20 5.02
C TYR A 99 2.12 -23.46 6.53
N GLN A 100 1.07 -24.17 7.03
CA GLN A 100 0.92 -24.55 8.44
C GLN A 100 0.98 -23.34 9.40
N GLY A 101 0.47 -22.20 8.96
CA GLY A 101 0.50 -20.95 9.72
C GLY A 101 1.84 -20.21 9.74
N VAL A 102 2.87 -20.72 9.06
CA VAL A 102 4.18 -20.08 8.94
C VAL A 102 4.21 -19.19 7.71
N PHE A 103 4.53 -17.92 7.88
CA PHE A 103 4.64 -17.01 6.73
C PHE A 103 5.76 -17.43 5.78
N PRO A 104 5.49 -17.45 4.45
CA PRO A 104 6.54 -17.71 3.48
C PRO A 104 7.63 -16.64 3.54
N SER A 105 8.89 -17.06 3.44
CA SER A 105 10.07 -16.18 3.44
C SER A 105 10.70 -16.00 2.05
N SER A 106 10.12 -16.62 1.02
CA SER A 106 10.57 -16.44 -0.36
C SER A 106 9.69 -15.44 -1.11
N TYR A 107 10.32 -14.72 -2.05
CA TYR A 107 9.63 -13.74 -2.88
C TYR A 107 8.54 -14.37 -3.77
N SER A 108 8.83 -15.52 -4.35
CA SER A 108 7.91 -16.24 -5.25
C SER A 108 6.64 -16.71 -4.54
N GLU A 109 6.76 -17.18 -3.31
CA GLU A 109 5.63 -17.61 -2.49
C GLU A 109 4.79 -16.42 -2.04
N LEU A 110 5.43 -15.33 -1.57
CA LEU A 110 4.70 -14.14 -1.15
C LEU A 110 3.91 -13.49 -2.30
N ILE A 111 4.48 -13.41 -3.50
CA ILE A 111 3.80 -12.78 -4.64
C ILE A 111 2.63 -13.66 -5.17
N ALA A 112 2.62 -14.94 -4.87
CA ALA A 112 1.51 -15.85 -5.19
C ALA A 112 0.28 -15.63 -4.28
N LEU A 113 0.47 -14.98 -3.12
CA LEU A 113 -0.63 -14.71 -2.20
C LEU A 113 -1.55 -13.58 -2.71
N PRO A 114 -2.88 -13.73 -2.59
CA PRO A 114 -3.82 -12.70 -2.99
C PRO A 114 -3.54 -11.34 -2.36
N GLY A 115 -3.53 -10.28 -3.16
CA GLY A 115 -3.31 -8.90 -2.69
C GLY A 115 -1.86 -8.49 -2.43
N ILE A 116 -0.89 -9.40 -2.59
CA ILE A 116 0.53 -9.12 -2.47
C ILE A 116 1.14 -8.93 -3.86
N GLY A 117 1.49 -7.69 -4.19
CA GLY A 117 2.24 -7.35 -5.39
C GLY A 117 3.75 -7.24 -5.12
N GLU A 118 4.53 -7.01 -6.19
CA GLU A 118 6.01 -6.92 -6.12
C GLU A 118 6.51 -5.99 -5.00
N SER A 119 5.93 -4.80 -4.87
CA SER A 119 6.34 -3.82 -3.87
C SER A 119 5.98 -4.26 -2.44
N THR A 120 4.80 -4.85 -2.25
CA THR A 120 4.36 -5.36 -0.95
C THR A 120 5.21 -6.55 -0.51
N ALA A 121 5.49 -7.51 -1.42
CA ALA A 121 6.40 -8.62 -1.14
C ALA A 121 7.80 -8.12 -0.78
N GLY A 122 8.31 -7.13 -1.52
CA GLY A 122 9.59 -6.48 -1.22
C GLY A 122 9.61 -5.82 0.16
N ALA A 123 8.54 -5.11 0.54
CA ALA A 123 8.42 -4.46 1.85
C ALA A 123 8.39 -5.50 2.98
N ILE A 124 7.56 -6.54 2.87
CA ILE A 124 7.49 -7.62 3.86
C ILE A 124 8.87 -8.28 4.06
N LEU A 125 9.54 -8.66 2.97
CA LEU A 125 10.85 -9.31 3.05
C LEU A 125 11.93 -8.39 3.61
N SER A 126 11.90 -7.10 3.29
CA SER A 126 12.86 -6.14 3.84
C SER A 126 12.58 -5.86 5.31
N LEU A 127 11.34 -5.56 5.68
CA LEU A 127 10.98 -5.14 7.04
C LEU A 127 11.05 -6.29 8.06
N ALA A 128 10.54 -7.47 7.69
CA ALA A 128 10.47 -8.60 8.62
C ALA A 128 11.70 -9.51 8.58
N TYR A 129 12.31 -9.68 7.41
CA TYR A 129 13.42 -10.62 7.23
C TYR A 129 14.76 -9.94 6.89
N ASN A 130 14.80 -8.60 6.85
CA ASN A 130 15.99 -7.81 6.46
C ASN A 130 16.64 -8.25 5.13
N GLN A 131 15.83 -8.80 4.20
CA GLN A 131 16.32 -9.21 2.89
C GLN A 131 16.48 -8.01 1.95
N PRO A 132 17.51 -8.00 1.07
CA PRO A 132 17.75 -6.89 0.14
C PRO A 132 16.74 -6.92 -1.03
N ARG A 133 15.53 -6.45 -0.76
CA ARG A 133 14.45 -6.38 -1.75
C ARG A 133 14.06 -4.94 -2.03
N PRO A 134 14.01 -4.56 -3.32
CA PRO A 134 13.54 -3.24 -3.70
C PRO A 134 12.05 -3.09 -3.44
N ILE A 135 11.65 -1.88 -3.05
CA ILE A 135 10.24 -1.49 -2.91
C ILE A 135 9.93 -0.34 -3.86
N LEU A 136 8.70 -0.27 -4.35
CA LEU A 136 8.27 0.78 -5.28
C LEU A 136 6.80 1.12 -5.08
N ASP A 137 6.44 1.60 -3.89
CA ASP A 137 5.12 2.13 -3.57
C ASP A 137 4.90 3.54 -4.17
N GLY A 138 3.78 4.18 -3.88
CA GLY A 138 3.48 5.52 -4.36
C GLY A 138 4.46 6.59 -3.86
N ASN A 139 4.98 6.44 -2.65
CA ASN A 139 5.96 7.33 -2.06
C ASN A 139 7.33 7.18 -2.73
N VAL A 140 7.79 5.95 -2.85
CA VAL A 140 9.08 5.62 -3.49
C VAL A 140 9.08 6.03 -4.97
N LYS A 141 7.99 5.76 -5.71
CA LYS A 141 7.83 6.24 -7.10
C LYS A 141 8.03 7.76 -7.19
N ARG A 142 7.43 8.51 -6.29
CA ARG A 142 7.57 9.98 -6.27
C ARG A 142 8.98 10.43 -5.93
N VAL A 143 9.59 9.84 -4.90
CA VAL A 143 10.96 10.15 -4.48
C VAL A 143 11.93 9.89 -5.62
N LEU A 144 11.92 8.69 -6.21
CA LEU A 144 12.84 8.31 -7.29
C LEU A 144 12.57 9.11 -8.58
N SER A 145 11.29 9.38 -8.91
CA SER A 145 10.96 10.23 -10.06
C SER A 145 11.56 11.63 -9.93
N ARG A 146 11.54 12.23 -8.75
CA ARG A 146 12.12 13.54 -8.48
C ARG A 146 13.64 13.49 -8.43
N TYR A 147 14.19 12.53 -7.68
CA TYR A 147 15.63 12.42 -7.50
C TYR A 147 16.37 12.25 -8.84
N HIS A 148 15.84 11.43 -9.74
CA HIS A 148 16.41 11.14 -11.04
C HIS A 148 15.82 11.95 -12.22
N ARG A 149 14.77 12.76 -12.00
CA ARG A 149 13.99 13.43 -13.07
C ARG A 149 13.44 12.46 -14.10
N VAL A 150 12.88 11.35 -13.65
CA VAL A 150 12.33 10.31 -14.55
C VAL A 150 11.13 10.86 -15.31
N VAL A 151 11.28 10.93 -16.63
CA VAL A 151 10.24 11.43 -17.56
C VAL A 151 9.18 10.36 -17.79
N GLY A 152 7.93 10.79 -17.86
CA GLY A 152 6.77 9.93 -18.06
C GLY A 152 6.03 9.60 -16.75
N HIS A 153 4.77 9.17 -16.92
CA HIS A 153 3.98 8.70 -15.79
C HIS A 153 4.24 7.20 -15.56
N TYR A 154 4.27 6.77 -14.31
CA TYR A 154 4.55 5.37 -13.94
C TYR A 154 3.47 4.35 -14.37
N SER A 155 2.34 4.80 -14.97
CA SER A 155 1.43 3.89 -15.69
C SER A 155 1.98 3.44 -17.06
N ASN A 156 3.04 4.07 -17.55
CA ASN A 156 3.76 3.64 -18.74
C ASN A 156 4.76 2.56 -18.31
N SER A 157 4.78 1.43 -19.03
CA SER A 157 5.62 0.28 -18.71
C SER A 157 7.12 0.59 -18.75
N LYS A 158 7.57 1.45 -19.69
CA LYS A 158 8.98 1.87 -19.80
C LYS A 158 9.39 2.69 -18.57
N THR A 159 8.55 3.65 -18.18
CA THR A 159 8.79 4.47 -16.97
C THR A 159 8.79 3.62 -15.71
N LEU A 160 7.85 2.67 -15.60
CA LEU A 160 7.77 1.77 -14.45
C LEU A 160 9.00 0.86 -14.36
N LYS A 161 9.46 0.28 -15.47
CA LYS A 161 10.68 -0.53 -15.53
C LYS A 161 11.91 0.28 -15.09
N GLU A 162 12.02 1.52 -15.53
CA GLU A 162 13.13 2.39 -15.12
C GLU A 162 13.07 2.70 -13.61
N LEU A 163 11.90 2.98 -13.04
CA LEU A 163 11.75 3.18 -11.59
C LEU A 163 12.13 1.93 -10.79
N TRP A 164 11.76 0.72 -11.24
CA TRP A 164 12.20 -0.53 -10.61
C TRP A 164 13.71 -0.72 -10.69
N ARG A 165 14.33 -0.41 -11.84
CA ARG A 165 15.80 -0.45 -12.00
C ARG A 165 16.47 0.48 -10.99
N LEU A 166 15.96 1.69 -10.82
CA LEU A 166 16.47 2.68 -9.86
C LEU A 166 16.23 2.24 -8.41
N ALA A 167 15.06 1.69 -8.09
CA ALA A 167 14.78 1.14 -6.78
C ALA A 167 15.77 0.03 -6.42
N LYS A 168 16.01 -0.92 -7.33
CA LYS A 168 17.02 -1.97 -7.16
C LYS A 168 18.43 -1.42 -6.99
N HIS A 169 18.81 -0.40 -7.77
CA HIS A 169 20.14 0.22 -7.69
C HIS A 169 20.39 0.86 -6.32
N HIS A 170 19.38 1.47 -5.70
CA HIS A 170 19.51 2.13 -4.41
C HIS A 170 19.30 1.21 -3.20
N THR A 171 18.72 0.04 -3.39
CA THR A 171 18.55 -0.93 -2.30
C THR A 171 19.92 -1.42 -1.82
N PRO A 172 20.29 -1.22 -0.56
CA PRO A 172 21.58 -1.64 -0.04
C PRO A 172 21.63 -3.17 0.16
N SER A 173 22.81 -3.73 0.36
CA SER A 173 22.98 -5.14 0.70
C SER A 173 22.74 -5.44 2.19
N THR A 174 22.75 -4.43 3.05
CA THR A 174 22.57 -4.51 4.50
C THR A 174 21.65 -3.39 4.98
N GLN A 175 21.11 -3.47 6.19
CA GLN A 175 20.20 -2.48 6.77
C GLN A 175 18.94 -2.28 5.89
N ASN A 176 18.39 -3.39 5.39
CA ASN A 176 17.28 -3.33 4.41
C ASN A 176 15.97 -2.92 5.07
N ALA A 177 15.72 -3.34 6.31
CA ALA A 177 14.53 -2.96 7.06
C ALA A 177 14.51 -1.44 7.29
N GLU A 178 15.61 -0.89 7.77
CA GLU A 178 15.76 0.55 8.00
C GLU A 178 15.68 1.34 6.69
N TYR A 179 16.31 0.84 5.62
CA TYR A 179 16.26 1.50 4.32
C TYR A 179 14.84 1.51 3.73
N ALA A 180 14.12 0.39 3.79
CA ALA A 180 12.75 0.30 3.29
C ALA A 180 11.84 1.26 4.05
N GLN A 181 11.93 1.29 5.38
CA GLN A 181 11.18 2.25 6.19
C GLN A 181 11.61 3.69 5.91
N ALA A 182 12.90 3.95 5.79
CA ALA A 182 13.45 5.28 5.56
C ALA A 182 12.96 5.92 4.24
N ILE A 183 12.94 5.16 3.14
CA ILE A 183 12.52 5.70 1.84
C ILE A 183 11.00 5.94 1.79
N MET A 184 10.20 5.09 2.48
CA MET A 184 8.77 5.33 2.66
C MET A 184 8.53 6.58 3.52
N ASP A 185 9.26 6.73 4.62
CA ASP A 185 9.18 7.90 5.50
C ASP A 185 9.59 9.19 4.81
N LEU A 186 10.66 9.16 4.04
CA LEU A 186 11.08 10.33 3.23
C LEU A 186 9.95 10.78 2.31
N GLY A 187 9.31 9.83 1.63
CA GLY A 187 8.17 10.11 0.77
C GLY A 187 6.96 10.64 1.53
N ALA A 188 6.66 10.07 2.69
CA ALA A 188 5.48 10.42 3.48
C ALA A 188 5.61 11.78 4.20
N THR A 189 6.81 12.17 4.65
CA THR A 189 7.02 13.31 5.56
C THR A 189 7.78 14.48 4.95
N ILE A 190 8.70 14.24 4.04
CA ILE A 190 9.58 15.26 3.45
C ILE A 190 9.27 15.48 1.97
N CYS A 191 9.39 14.43 1.16
CA CYS A 191 9.16 14.51 -0.29
C CYS A 191 7.67 14.36 -0.63
N VAL A 192 6.82 15.10 0.06
CA VAL A 192 5.34 15.05 -0.07
C VAL A 192 4.87 15.50 -1.46
N PRO A 193 3.63 15.14 -1.89
CA PRO A 193 3.13 15.47 -3.23
C PRO A 193 3.10 16.97 -3.51
N ARG A 194 2.61 17.77 -2.58
CA ARG A 194 2.51 19.23 -2.69
C ARG A 194 3.47 19.88 -1.69
N LYS A 195 4.20 20.92 -2.11
CA LYS A 195 5.13 21.68 -1.26
C LYS A 195 6.13 20.78 -0.49
N PRO A 196 6.98 20.01 -1.19
CA PRO A 196 7.97 19.16 -0.54
C PRO A 196 8.97 20.01 0.26
N LEU A 197 9.43 19.47 1.39
CA LEU A 197 10.33 20.14 2.33
C LEU A 197 11.80 19.91 1.91
N CYS A 198 12.19 20.43 0.74
CA CYS A 198 13.50 20.17 0.12
C CYS A 198 14.69 20.67 0.96
N SER A 199 14.54 21.72 1.75
CA SER A 199 15.57 22.22 2.67
C SER A 199 15.90 21.24 3.82
N ARG A 200 14.97 20.33 4.14
CA ARG A 200 15.13 19.30 5.17
C ARG A 200 15.42 17.92 4.60
N CYS A 201 15.51 17.82 3.26
CA CYS A 201 15.65 16.53 2.57
C CYS A 201 17.10 16.04 2.62
N PRO A 202 17.38 14.85 3.17
CA PRO A 202 18.75 14.31 3.29
C PRO A 202 19.44 14.12 1.95
N VAL A 203 18.68 13.85 0.89
CA VAL A 203 19.20 13.58 -0.46
C VAL A 203 19.09 14.78 -1.42
N SER A 204 18.87 15.98 -0.88
CA SER A 204 18.67 17.20 -1.69
C SER A 204 19.85 17.55 -2.58
N ARG A 205 21.11 17.31 -2.13
CA ARG A 205 22.34 17.66 -2.85
C ARG A 205 22.40 17.09 -4.27
N ASN A 206 21.92 15.85 -4.44
CA ASN A 206 21.97 15.13 -5.71
C ASN A 206 20.58 14.95 -6.34
N CYS A 207 19.55 15.61 -5.79
CA CYS A 207 18.19 15.52 -6.32
C CYS A 207 18.07 16.38 -7.59
N LYS A 208 18.02 15.73 -8.76
CA LYS A 208 18.00 16.43 -10.07
C LYS A 208 16.79 17.37 -10.21
N ALA A 209 15.59 16.96 -9.76
CA ALA A 209 14.43 17.85 -9.79
C ALA A 209 14.54 18.99 -8.76
N GLY A 210 15.20 18.73 -7.61
CA GLY A 210 15.47 19.76 -6.60
C GLY A 210 16.40 20.86 -7.09
N LEU A 211 17.50 20.47 -7.72
CA LEU A 211 18.50 21.38 -8.27
C LEU A 211 17.94 22.29 -9.39
N CYS A 212 16.94 21.79 -10.14
CA CYS A 212 16.28 22.54 -11.20
C CYS A 212 14.97 23.24 -10.75
N ASN A 213 14.58 23.15 -9.48
CA ASN A 213 13.28 23.64 -8.98
C ASN A 213 12.05 23.06 -9.69
N GLU A 214 12.15 21.81 -10.16
CA GLU A 214 11.12 21.13 -10.97
C GLU A 214 10.35 20.03 -10.20
N GLN A 215 10.39 20.02 -8.88
CA GLN A 215 9.76 18.97 -8.06
C GLN A 215 8.26 18.82 -8.35
N ALA A 216 7.59 19.91 -8.72
CA ALA A 216 6.16 19.89 -9.03
C ALA A 216 5.85 19.15 -10.35
N HIS A 217 6.81 19.01 -11.23
CA HIS A 217 6.66 18.34 -12.53
C HIS A 217 6.84 16.82 -12.44
N PHE A 218 7.38 16.31 -11.32
CA PHE A 218 7.66 14.89 -11.13
C PHE A 218 6.94 14.30 -9.91
N PRO A 219 6.35 13.06 -10.06
CA PRO A 219 6.16 12.33 -11.30
C PRO A 219 5.21 13.07 -12.26
N GLN A 220 5.41 12.91 -13.56
CA GLN A 220 4.52 13.51 -14.54
C GLN A 220 3.09 12.98 -14.36
N LYS A 221 2.12 13.84 -14.60
CA LYS A 221 0.70 13.48 -14.46
C LYS A 221 0.27 12.59 -15.62
N LYS A 222 -0.61 11.64 -15.34
CA LYS A 222 -1.29 10.88 -16.39
C LYS A 222 -2.22 11.82 -17.17
N ALA A 223 -2.21 11.73 -18.51
CA ALA A 223 -3.18 12.44 -19.32
C ALA A 223 -4.61 12.08 -18.86
N ARG A 224 -5.44 13.08 -18.67
CA ARG A 224 -6.83 12.87 -18.28
C ARG A 224 -7.57 12.19 -19.44
N LYS A 225 -8.10 11.01 -19.19
CA LYS A 225 -9.10 10.43 -20.10
C LYS A 225 -10.43 11.13 -19.86
N ILE A 226 -11.07 11.57 -20.92
CA ILE A 226 -12.46 12.04 -20.87
C ILE A 226 -13.31 10.86 -20.39
N ARG A 227 -14.00 11.05 -19.28
CA ARG A 227 -14.92 10.02 -18.79
C ARG A 227 -16.17 10.06 -19.65
N PRO A 228 -16.61 8.91 -20.21
CA PRO A 228 -17.88 8.89 -20.92
C PRO A 228 -19.00 9.20 -19.91
N GLU A 229 -19.92 10.08 -20.32
CA GLU A 229 -21.16 10.30 -19.60
C GLU A 229 -22.05 9.07 -19.77
N LYS A 230 -22.59 8.58 -18.66
CA LYS A 230 -23.57 7.49 -18.65
C LYS A 230 -24.83 7.98 -17.98
N SER A 231 -25.93 7.94 -18.70
CA SER A 231 -27.26 8.17 -18.13
C SER A 231 -27.78 6.86 -17.56
N LEU A 232 -28.23 6.88 -16.33
CA LEU A 232 -28.79 5.72 -15.63
C LEU A 232 -30.21 6.09 -15.18
N ALA A 233 -31.14 5.19 -15.40
CA ALA A 233 -32.48 5.26 -14.83
C ALA A 233 -32.58 4.26 -13.67
N PHE A 234 -33.08 4.69 -12.55
CA PHE A 234 -33.32 3.86 -11.39
C PHE A 234 -34.83 3.69 -11.19
N LEU A 235 -35.30 2.47 -11.01
CA LEU A 235 -36.65 2.17 -10.58
C LEU A 235 -36.62 1.88 -9.09
N ILE A 236 -37.29 2.72 -8.30
CA ILE A 236 -37.44 2.54 -6.86
C ILE A 236 -38.86 1.97 -6.63
N TYR A 237 -38.94 0.71 -6.22
CA TYR A 237 -40.21 0.09 -5.90
C TYR A 237 -40.56 0.36 -4.43
N ARG A 238 -41.73 0.97 -4.22
CA ARG A 238 -42.32 1.15 -2.87
C ARG A 238 -43.66 0.44 -2.81
N ASN A 239 -43.90 -0.28 -1.71
CA ASN A 239 -45.22 -0.82 -1.44
C ASN A 239 -46.16 0.27 -0.89
N PHE A 240 -47.45 -0.06 -0.74
CA PHE A 240 -48.48 0.84 -0.24
C PHE A 240 -48.25 1.32 1.20
N LYS A 241 -47.39 0.64 1.99
CA LYS A 241 -46.97 1.02 3.34
C LYS A 241 -45.73 1.90 3.34
N GLY A 242 -45.19 2.28 2.18
CA GLY A 242 -44.01 3.12 2.05
C GLY A 242 -42.68 2.37 2.18
N HIS A 243 -42.71 1.02 2.33
CA HIS A 243 -41.47 0.24 2.39
C HIS A 243 -40.81 0.15 1.01
N VAL A 244 -39.51 0.28 0.98
CA VAL A 244 -38.70 0.17 -0.21
C VAL A 244 -38.15 -1.26 -0.31
N TYR A 245 -38.19 -1.83 -1.50
CA TYR A 245 -37.55 -3.12 -1.75
C TYR A 245 -36.03 -2.98 -1.68
N LEU A 246 -35.40 -3.78 -0.85
CA LEU A 246 -33.95 -3.90 -0.72
C LEU A 246 -33.55 -5.32 -1.03
N ALA A 247 -32.55 -5.50 -1.90
CA ALA A 247 -31.95 -6.79 -2.15
C ALA A 247 -30.50 -6.78 -1.68
N THR A 248 -30.06 -7.86 -1.07
CA THR A 248 -28.66 -8.06 -0.72
C THR A 248 -27.89 -8.43 -1.99
N VAL A 249 -26.87 -7.64 -2.33
CA VAL A 249 -25.96 -7.94 -3.43
C VAL A 249 -24.67 -8.53 -2.87
N SER A 250 -24.22 -9.64 -3.44
CA SER A 250 -23.00 -10.35 -3.02
C SER A 250 -21.69 -9.60 -3.39
N TYR A 251 -21.78 -8.52 -4.18
CA TYR A 251 -20.63 -7.73 -4.63
C TYR A 251 -20.87 -6.25 -4.47
N THR A 252 -19.94 -5.57 -3.80
CA THR A 252 -19.96 -4.11 -3.61
C THR A 252 -19.49 -3.32 -4.83
N HIS A 253 -19.32 -3.93 -5.99
CA HIS A 253 -19.05 -3.25 -7.24
C HIS A 253 -20.35 -3.06 -8.01
N LEU A 254 -21.06 -2.02 -7.70
CA LEU A 254 -22.11 -1.48 -8.55
C LEU A 254 -21.47 -0.99 -9.85
N ARG A 255 -21.19 -1.89 -10.79
CA ARG A 255 -21.06 -1.51 -12.17
C ARG A 255 -22.45 -1.25 -12.70
N ALA A 256 -22.63 -0.15 -13.40
CA ALA A 256 -23.94 0.31 -13.89
C ALA A 256 -24.75 -0.71 -14.72
N HIS A 257 -24.13 -1.79 -15.18
CA HIS A 257 -24.76 -2.88 -15.90
C HIS A 257 -25.14 -4.10 -15.02
N GLU A 258 -24.66 -4.14 -13.75
CA GLU A 258 -24.97 -5.23 -12.82
C GLU A 258 -26.22 -4.93 -11.97
N THR A 259 -26.70 -3.69 -12.00
CA THR A 259 -27.90 -3.26 -11.27
C THR A 259 -29.23 -3.54 -11.96
N ARG A 260 -29.21 -4.28 -13.06
CA ARG A 260 -30.46 -4.60 -13.80
C ARG A 260 -31.40 -5.55 -13.08
N HIS A 261 -30.91 -6.31 -12.12
CA HIS A 261 -31.70 -7.33 -11.43
C HIS A 261 -31.84 -7.11 -9.92
N ASP A 262 -30.96 -6.26 -9.32
CA ASP A 262 -30.99 -6.00 -7.91
C ASP A 262 -31.20 -4.51 -7.68
N LEU A 263 -32.41 -4.11 -7.51
CA LEU A 263 -32.76 -2.74 -7.16
C LEU A 263 -32.60 -2.54 -5.68
N VAL A 264 -31.59 -1.78 -5.33
CA VAL A 264 -31.34 -1.38 -3.96
C VAL A 264 -31.46 0.13 -3.87
N CYS A 265 -32.17 0.56 -2.90
CA CYS A 265 -32.26 1.96 -2.52
C CYS A 265 -31.17 2.35 -1.54
#